data_b3a5608f60310326671c8571b88c1e91
#
_entry.id   b3a5608f60310326671c8571b88c1e91
#
_cell.length_a   1.000
_cell.length_b   1.000
_cell.length_c   1.000
_cell.angle_alpha   90.00
_cell.angle_beta   90.00
_cell.angle_gamma   90.00
#
_symmetry.space_group_name_H-M   'P 1'
#
loop_
_entity.id
_entity.type
_entity.pdbx_description
1 polymer ?
#
loop_
_entity_poly.entity_id
_entity_poly.type
_entity_poly.pdbx_seq_one_letter_code
_entity_poly.pdbx_strand_id
1 'polypeptide(L)'
;MVIHPTTGAIWESEHGPKGGDEINIIASGANYGWPFYSLGMNYDNTIISQGHTAAGIAAPSFSWTPSIGVSGITFITYNSFKAWKGNLLAGGLASQKLHRCIVNGTTITPAETVEGINGRVRHVAQAPDGSVYVAVEGPGRILKITAQ
;
A
#
# COMPACT_ATOMS: atom_id res chain seq x y z
N MET A 1 -4.24 3.64 -6.60
CA MET A 1 -5.62 3.07 -6.44
C MET A 1 -5.73 1.76 -7.21
N VAL A 2 -6.53 0.83 -6.70
CA VAL A 2 -6.82 -0.46 -7.34
C VAL A 2 -8.25 -0.90 -6.99
N ILE A 3 -8.89 -1.67 -7.87
CA ILE A 3 -10.21 -2.25 -7.60
C ILE A 3 -10.03 -3.61 -6.95
N HIS A 4 -10.71 -3.84 -5.83
CA HIS A 4 -10.71 -5.14 -5.17
C HIS A 4 -11.38 -6.19 -6.05
N PRO A 5 -10.70 -7.32 -6.37
CA PRO A 5 -11.12 -8.23 -7.44
C PRO A 5 -12.45 -8.94 -7.18
N THR A 6 -12.88 -9.06 -5.93
CA THR A 6 -14.10 -9.78 -5.55
C THR A 6 -15.25 -8.82 -5.22
N THR A 7 -14.97 -7.72 -4.51
CA THR A 7 -16.01 -6.81 -4.01
C THR A 7 -16.28 -5.64 -4.93
N GLY A 8 -15.36 -5.31 -5.84
CA GLY A 8 -15.43 -4.11 -6.68
C GLY A 8 -15.12 -2.81 -5.94
N ALA A 9 -14.81 -2.86 -4.64
CA ALA A 9 -14.47 -1.69 -3.85
C ALA A 9 -13.16 -1.05 -4.34
N ILE A 10 -13.07 0.26 -4.29
CA ILE A 10 -11.86 1.01 -4.62
C ILE A 10 -10.97 1.05 -3.39
N TRP A 11 -9.73 0.62 -3.55
CA TRP A 11 -8.70 0.71 -2.54
C TRP A 11 -7.64 1.69 -3.00
N GLU A 12 -7.14 2.49 -2.09
CA GLU A 12 -6.07 3.44 -2.36
C GLU A 12 -4.95 3.36 -1.35
N SER A 13 -3.81 3.94 -1.71
CA SER A 13 -2.66 4.17 -0.83
C SER A 13 -2.43 5.66 -0.68
N GLU A 14 -2.27 6.14 0.54
CA GLU A 14 -2.05 7.54 0.88
C GLU A 14 -0.76 7.69 1.68
N HIS A 15 0.05 8.71 1.35
CA HIS A 15 1.29 9.00 2.08
C HIS A 15 1.00 9.73 3.38
N GLY A 16 1.71 9.34 4.46
CA GLY A 16 1.85 10.13 5.67
C GLY A 16 3.27 10.65 5.84
N PRO A 17 3.48 11.87 6.35
CA PRO A 17 4.82 12.37 6.63
C PRO A 17 5.40 11.69 7.87
N LYS A 18 6.59 11.09 7.75
CA LYS A 18 7.32 10.36 8.82
C LYS A 18 6.55 9.25 9.53
N GLY A 19 5.43 8.81 8.97
CA GLY A 19 4.52 7.79 9.49
C GLY A 19 3.12 8.02 8.99
N GLY A 20 2.20 7.07 9.28
CA GLY A 20 0.81 7.20 8.86
C GLY A 20 0.58 7.09 7.36
N ASP A 21 1.45 6.38 6.63
CA ASP A 21 1.08 5.90 5.29
C ASP A 21 -0.11 4.96 5.44
N GLU A 22 -1.12 5.08 4.58
CA GLU A 22 -2.39 4.41 4.77
C GLU A 22 -2.82 3.59 3.56
N ILE A 23 -3.63 2.57 3.83
CA ILE A 23 -4.51 1.93 2.83
C ILE A 23 -5.95 2.22 3.24
N ASN A 24 -6.67 2.86 2.34
CA ASN A 24 -8.06 3.24 2.52
C ASN A 24 -8.97 2.46 1.57
N ILE A 25 -10.14 2.04 2.07
CA ILE A 25 -11.24 1.50 1.25
C ILE A 25 -12.21 2.64 1.03
N ILE A 26 -12.30 3.11 -0.21
CA ILE A 26 -12.98 4.36 -0.54
C ILE A 26 -14.49 4.21 -0.50
N ALA A 27 -15.12 5.03 0.33
CA ALA A 27 -16.56 5.22 0.39
C ALA A 27 -16.94 6.60 -0.17
N SER A 28 -18.07 6.68 -0.85
CA SER A 28 -18.54 7.95 -1.44
C SER A 28 -18.80 9.00 -0.35
N GLY A 29 -18.22 10.18 -0.52
CA GLY A 29 -18.35 11.31 0.40
C GLY A 29 -17.60 11.18 1.72
N ALA A 30 -16.83 10.12 1.94
CA ALA A 30 -16.03 9.96 3.14
C ALA A 30 -14.82 10.92 3.17
N ASN A 31 -14.47 11.36 4.37
CA ASN A 31 -13.28 12.17 4.64
C ASN A 31 -12.28 11.29 5.41
N TYR A 32 -11.06 11.15 4.89
CA TYR A 32 -9.98 10.31 5.48
C TYR A 32 -8.99 11.11 6.34
N GLY A 33 -9.27 12.38 6.57
CA GLY A 33 -8.68 13.17 7.67
C GLY A 33 -7.56 14.12 7.28
N TRP A 34 -6.80 13.85 6.24
CA TRP A 34 -5.70 14.73 5.86
C TRP A 34 -6.17 16.16 5.54
N PRO A 35 -5.47 17.22 6.00
CA PRO A 35 -4.21 17.21 6.79
C PRO A 35 -4.41 17.25 8.32
N PHE A 36 -5.62 17.24 8.82
CA PHE A 36 -5.89 17.51 10.24
C PHE A 36 -5.80 16.26 11.12
N TYR A 37 -5.98 15.07 10.55
CA TYR A 37 -5.93 13.80 11.27
C TYR A 37 -4.99 12.85 10.54
N SER A 38 -3.93 12.41 11.22
CA SER A 38 -2.91 11.51 10.67
C SER A 38 -2.14 10.85 11.80
N LEU A 39 -1.68 9.62 11.59
CA LEU A 39 -0.68 8.96 12.45
C LEU A 39 0.75 9.44 12.17
N GLY A 40 0.94 10.29 11.16
CA GLY A 40 2.23 10.86 10.82
C GLY A 40 2.63 12.01 11.74
N MET A 41 3.88 12.41 11.59
CA MET A 41 4.46 13.59 12.22
C MET A 41 4.98 14.53 11.15
N ASN A 42 4.99 15.82 11.40
CA ASN A 42 5.65 16.79 10.52
C ASN A 42 7.16 16.50 10.43
N TYR A 43 7.81 16.97 9.37
CA TYR A 43 9.24 16.73 9.15
C TYR A 43 10.13 17.41 10.20
N ASP A 44 9.63 18.41 10.91
CA ASP A 44 10.27 19.06 12.06
C ASP A 44 10.03 18.32 13.39
N ASN A 45 9.38 17.14 13.35
CA ASN A 45 8.99 16.29 14.47
C ASN A 45 7.83 16.84 15.33
N THR A 46 7.13 17.85 14.91
CA THR A 46 5.89 18.26 15.58
C THR A 46 4.75 17.29 15.24
N ILE A 47 3.82 17.13 16.18
CA ILE A 47 2.66 16.25 16.03
C ILE A 47 1.65 16.95 15.09
N ILE A 48 1.09 16.21 14.12
CA ILE A 48 0.02 16.70 13.26
C ILE A 48 -1.31 16.66 14.03
N SER A 49 -1.61 15.52 14.64
CA SER A 49 -2.85 15.31 15.39
C SER A 49 -2.64 14.27 16.49
N GLN A 50 -3.61 14.17 17.42
CA GLN A 50 -3.58 13.16 18.49
C GLN A 50 -4.06 11.77 18.04
N GLY A 51 -4.19 11.56 16.75
CA GLY A 51 -4.62 10.30 16.14
C GLY A 51 -5.16 10.52 14.72
N HIS A 52 -5.60 9.45 14.09
CA HIS A 52 -6.10 9.45 12.71
C HIS A 52 -7.64 9.38 12.62
N THR A 53 -8.34 9.46 13.74
CA THR A 53 -9.80 9.36 13.78
C THR A 53 -10.44 10.50 14.58
N ALA A 54 -11.58 10.95 14.10
CA ALA A 54 -12.49 11.87 14.78
C ALA A 54 -13.92 11.63 14.29
N ALA A 55 -14.89 12.28 14.90
CA ALA A 55 -16.27 12.22 14.41
C ALA A 55 -16.34 12.70 12.95
N GLY A 56 -16.88 11.88 12.06
CA GLY A 56 -16.97 12.17 10.63
C GLY A 56 -15.69 11.88 9.82
N ILE A 57 -14.64 11.37 10.44
CA ILE A 57 -13.41 10.93 9.76
C ILE A 57 -13.42 9.40 9.65
N ALA A 58 -13.25 8.88 8.43
CA ALA A 58 -13.11 7.47 8.17
C ALA A 58 -11.72 6.99 8.59
N ALA A 59 -11.67 5.90 9.36
CA ALA A 59 -10.40 5.28 9.72
C ALA A 59 -9.81 4.50 8.54
N PRO A 60 -8.48 4.50 8.36
CA PRO A 60 -7.85 3.65 7.37
C PRO A 60 -8.02 2.15 7.70
N SER A 61 -8.01 1.32 6.67
CA SER A 61 -8.00 -0.14 6.84
C SER A 61 -6.66 -0.65 7.37
N PHE A 62 -5.59 0.09 7.09
CA PHE A 62 -4.24 -0.20 7.58
C PHE A 62 -3.35 1.04 7.48
N SER A 63 -2.36 1.13 8.38
CA SER A 63 -1.33 2.18 8.31
C SER A 63 0.06 1.66 8.67
N TRP A 64 1.08 2.29 8.09
CA TRP A 64 2.49 2.07 8.45
C TRP A 64 3.03 3.23 9.29
N THR A 65 3.63 2.88 10.43
CA THR A 65 4.42 3.81 11.26
C THR A 65 5.68 3.06 11.72
N PRO A 66 6.88 3.45 11.28
CA PRO A 66 7.19 4.59 10.41
C PRO A 66 6.67 4.43 8.97
N SER A 67 6.60 5.54 8.24
CA SER A 67 6.23 5.56 6.82
C SER A 67 7.19 4.73 5.99
N ILE A 68 6.63 3.92 5.08
CA ILE A 68 7.39 3.20 4.05
C ILE A 68 7.51 4.02 2.75
N GLY A 69 6.83 5.19 2.68
CA GLY A 69 6.62 5.94 1.46
C GLY A 69 5.76 5.12 0.49
N VAL A 70 4.56 4.70 0.94
CA VAL A 70 3.70 3.81 0.16
C VAL A 70 3.41 4.41 -1.22
N SER A 71 3.46 3.58 -2.26
CA SER A 71 3.27 4.02 -3.64
C SER A 71 2.18 3.20 -4.34
N GLY A 72 2.45 2.65 -5.52
CA GLY A 72 1.49 1.80 -6.22
C GLY A 72 1.13 0.55 -5.43
N ILE A 73 -0.14 0.16 -5.50
CA ILE A 73 -0.67 -1.06 -4.92
C ILE A 73 -1.35 -1.92 -5.99
N THR A 74 -1.35 -3.23 -5.81
CA THR A 74 -2.08 -4.17 -6.68
C THR A 74 -2.50 -5.43 -5.93
N PHE A 75 -3.65 -6.02 -6.27
CA PHE A 75 -4.03 -7.34 -5.79
C PHE A 75 -3.43 -8.43 -6.66
N ILE A 76 -3.07 -9.56 -6.04
CA ILE A 76 -2.70 -10.78 -6.76
C ILE A 76 -3.97 -11.59 -7.01
N THR A 77 -4.31 -11.75 -8.28
CA THR A 77 -5.57 -12.39 -8.71
C THR A 77 -5.35 -13.73 -9.39
N TYR A 78 -4.19 -13.96 -10.01
CA TYR A 78 -3.89 -15.16 -10.78
C TYR A 78 -3.37 -16.31 -9.91
N ASN A 79 -3.71 -17.53 -10.32
CA ASN A 79 -3.30 -18.76 -9.64
C ASN A 79 -1.81 -19.10 -9.77
N SER A 80 -1.06 -18.40 -10.64
CA SER A 80 0.40 -18.54 -10.74
C SER A 80 1.08 -18.31 -9.39
N PHE A 81 0.58 -17.36 -8.59
CA PHE A 81 1.05 -17.09 -7.23
C PHE A 81 0.08 -17.65 -6.19
N LYS A 82 -0.12 -18.98 -6.13
CA LYS A 82 -1.14 -19.61 -5.27
C LYS A 82 -1.12 -19.10 -3.81
N ALA A 83 0.07 -19.02 -3.22
CA ALA A 83 0.23 -18.58 -1.82
C ALA A 83 -0.04 -17.08 -1.61
N TRP A 84 -0.06 -16.29 -2.67
CA TRP A 84 -0.27 -14.85 -2.62
C TRP A 84 -1.63 -14.42 -3.16
N LYS A 85 -2.41 -15.36 -3.68
CA LYS A 85 -3.71 -15.04 -4.27
C LYS A 85 -4.63 -14.36 -3.25
N GLY A 86 -5.22 -13.23 -3.64
CA GLY A 86 -6.01 -12.36 -2.78
C GLY A 86 -5.20 -11.41 -1.90
N ASN A 87 -3.86 -11.52 -1.90
CA ASN A 87 -3.02 -10.59 -1.15
C ASN A 87 -2.86 -9.27 -1.91
N LEU A 88 -2.54 -8.21 -1.17
CA LEU A 88 -2.19 -6.90 -1.68
C LEU A 88 -0.66 -6.77 -1.71
N LEU A 89 -0.11 -6.30 -2.82
CA LEU A 89 1.26 -5.82 -2.90
C LEU A 89 1.27 -4.31 -2.83
N ALA A 90 2.19 -3.74 -2.04
CA ALA A 90 2.37 -2.31 -1.87
C ALA A 90 3.84 -1.93 -2.06
N GLY A 91 4.10 -1.00 -2.99
CA GLY A 91 5.43 -0.47 -3.19
C GLY A 91 5.82 0.51 -2.08
N GLY A 92 7.08 0.48 -1.65
CA GLY A 92 7.63 1.43 -0.69
C GLY A 92 8.79 2.22 -1.30
N LEU A 93 8.65 3.54 -1.29
CA LEU A 93 9.69 4.45 -1.77
C LEU A 93 10.79 4.66 -0.72
N ALA A 94 10.39 4.88 0.53
CA ALA A 94 11.30 5.10 1.64
C ALA A 94 11.92 3.79 2.13
N SER A 95 11.12 2.74 2.24
CA SER A 95 11.61 1.41 2.61
C SER A 95 12.44 0.73 1.53
N GLN A 96 12.32 1.17 0.25
CA GLN A 96 12.95 0.56 -0.92
C GLN A 96 12.62 -0.93 -1.10
N LYS A 97 11.42 -1.32 -0.70
CA LYS A 97 10.93 -2.71 -0.71
C LYS A 97 9.55 -2.79 -1.38
N LEU A 98 9.23 -3.99 -1.84
CA LEU A 98 7.85 -4.36 -2.17
C LEU A 98 7.29 -5.16 -0.99
N HIS A 99 6.22 -4.65 -0.40
CA HIS A 99 5.56 -5.24 0.76
C HIS A 99 4.40 -6.13 0.30
N ARG A 100 4.31 -7.34 0.84
CA ARG A 100 3.13 -8.20 0.71
C ARG A 100 2.27 -8.09 1.95
N CYS A 101 0.99 -7.92 1.77
CA CYS A 101 0.01 -7.84 2.84
C CYS A 101 -1.08 -8.89 2.62
N ILE A 102 -1.38 -9.66 3.65
CA ILE A 102 -2.51 -10.59 3.67
C ILE A 102 -3.78 -9.77 3.87
N VAL A 103 -4.79 -10.03 3.03
CA VAL A 103 -6.09 -9.36 3.10
C VAL A 103 -7.16 -10.38 3.48
N ASN A 104 -7.92 -10.06 4.53
CA ASN A 104 -9.07 -10.84 4.97
C ASN A 104 -10.25 -9.89 5.19
N GLY A 105 -11.17 -9.86 4.22
CA GLY A 105 -12.24 -8.86 4.17
C GLY A 105 -11.66 -7.44 4.04
N THR A 106 -11.82 -6.61 5.07
CA THR A 106 -11.27 -5.26 5.14
C THR A 106 -9.99 -5.17 6.00
N THR A 107 -9.62 -6.28 6.64
CA THR A 107 -8.44 -6.34 7.51
C THR A 107 -7.18 -6.62 6.69
N ILE A 108 -6.14 -5.83 6.93
CA ILE A 108 -4.83 -5.97 6.30
C ILE A 108 -3.81 -6.34 7.37
N THR A 109 -3.02 -7.37 7.09
CA THR A 109 -1.91 -7.79 7.95
C THR A 109 -0.63 -7.84 7.13
N PRO A 110 0.43 -7.07 7.50
CA PRO A 110 1.73 -7.19 6.85
C PRO A 110 2.24 -8.63 6.98
N ALA A 111 2.77 -9.17 5.89
CA ALA A 111 3.34 -10.52 5.88
C ALA A 111 4.86 -10.47 5.77
N GLU A 112 5.37 -10.04 4.62
CA GLU A 112 6.80 -10.04 4.33
C GLU A 112 7.15 -8.96 3.30
N THR A 113 8.44 -8.74 3.10
CA THR A 113 8.94 -8.01 1.92
C THR A 113 9.40 -9.01 0.87
N VAL A 114 9.14 -8.69 -0.38
CA VAL A 114 9.56 -9.54 -1.51
C VAL A 114 11.07 -9.36 -1.72
N GLU A 115 11.81 -10.47 -1.67
CA GLU A 115 13.25 -10.46 -1.83
C GLU A 115 13.69 -10.11 -3.25
N GLY A 116 14.94 -9.65 -3.38
CA GLY A 116 15.55 -9.28 -4.66
C GLY A 116 15.13 -7.93 -5.23
N ILE A 117 14.24 -7.21 -4.55
CA ILE A 117 13.83 -5.85 -4.93
C ILE A 117 14.59 -4.85 -4.06
N ASN A 118 15.51 -4.12 -4.70
CA ASN A 118 16.29 -3.09 -4.05
C ASN A 118 16.14 -1.78 -4.82
N GLY A 119 15.70 -0.73 -4.15
CA GLY A 119 15.47 0.60 -4.69
C GLY A 119 14.03 1.07 -4.48
N ARG A 120 13.80 2.34 -4.73
CA ARG A 120 12.50 3.00 -4.51
C ARG A 120 11.43 2.39 -5.42
N VAL A 121 10.52 1.59 -4.87
CA VAL A 121 9.43 0.99 -5.64
C VAL A 121 8.38 2.07 -5.93
N ARG A 122 8.25 2.45 -7.20
CA ARG A 122 7.32 3.49 -7.65
C ARG A 122 5.94 2.95 -8.00
N HIS A 123 5.89 1.76 -8.58
CA HIS A 123 4.63 1.15 -9.00
C HIS A 123 4.74 -0.37 -9.05
N VAL A 124 3.61 -1.03 -8.86
CA VAL A 124 3.48 -2.48 -9.02
C VAL A 124 2.17 -2.79 -9.74
N ALA A 125 2.20 -3.74 -10.66
CA ALA A 125 1.02 -4.19 -11.40
C ALA A 125 1.12 -5.67 -11.72
N GLN A 126 0.00 -6.38 -11.72
CA GLN A 126 -0.09 -7.73 -12.23
C GLN A 126 -0.59 -7.71 -13.68
N ALA A 127 0.14 -8.39 -14.56
CA ALA A 127 -0.21 -8.49 -15.97
C ALA A 127 -1.20 -9.63 -16.23
N PRO A 128 -1.85 -9.65 -17.43
CA PRO A 128 -2.78 -10.71 -17.82
C PRO A 128 -2.18 -12.12 -17.89
N ASP A 129 -0.84 -12.23 -18.03
CA ASP A 129 -0.13 -13.53 -17.97
C ASP A 129 0.10 -14.01 -16.53
N GLY A 130 -0.35 -13.23 -15.54
CA GLY A 130 -0.17 -13.49 -14.11
C GLY A 130 1.16 -13.03 -13.54
N SER A 131 2.11 -12.58 -14.36
CA SER A 131 3.38 -12.01 -13.89
C SER A 131 3.15 -10.70 -13.14
N VAL A 132 4.03 -10.38 -12.20
CA VAL A 132 4.02 -9.10 -11.49
C VAL A 132 5.16 -8.23 -12.01
N TYR A 133 4.85 -7.01 -12.39
CA TYR A 133 5.84 -6.02 -12.83
C TYR A 133 6.00 -4.94 -11.78
N VAL A 134 7.26 -4.60 -11.47
CA VAL A 134 7.62 -3.64 -10.44
C VAL A 134 8.51 -2.56 -11.05
N ALA A 135 8.05 -1.32 -11.01
CA ALA A 135 8.84 -0.16 -11.44
C ALA A 135 9.69 0.35 -10.27
N VAL A 136 11.00 0.42 -10.47
CA VAL A 136 11.98 0.82 -9.46
C VAL A 136 12.79 2.01 -9.96
N GLU A 137 12.87 3.04 -9.12
CA GLU A 137 13.74 4.20 -9.35
C GLU A 137 15.19 3.92 -8.97
N GLY A 138 16.09 4.60 -9.64
CA GLY A 138 17.50 4.76 -9.37
C GLY A 138 18.35 3.49 -9.33
N PRO A 139 18.87 2.98 -10.43
CA PRO A 139 18.57 3.31 -11.82
C PRO A 139 17.22 2.77 -12.27
N GLY A 140 16.51 3.48 -13.15
CA GLY A 140 15.18 3.09 -13.61
C GLY A 140 15.13 1.67 -14.15
N ARG A 141 14.33 0.79 -13.53
CA ARG A 141 14.19 -0.62 -13.89
C ARG A 141 12.72 -1.05 -13.84
N ILE A 142 12.37 -1.96 -14.74
CA ILE A 142 11.13 -2.75 -14.62
C ILE A 142 11.55 -4.17 -14.32
N LEU A 143 11.22 -4.65 -13.13
CA LEU A 143 11.47 -6.03 -12.71
C LEU A 143 10.23 -6.87 -13.04
N LYS A 144 10.43 -8.07 -13.57
CA LYS A 144 9.37 -9.06 -13.76
C LYS A 144 9.55 -10.16 -12.72
N ILE A 145 8.50 -10.40 -11.93
CA ILE A 145 8.42 -11.49 -10.96
C ILE A 145 7.49 -12.55 -11.53
N THR A 146 7.96 -13.78 -11.59
CA THR A 146 7.18 -14.94 -11.98
C THR A 146 7.13 -15.94 -10.83
N ALA A 147 6.03 -16.65 -10.70
CA ALA A 147 5.98 -17.78 -9.76
C ALA A 147 6.91 -18.91 -10.25
N GLN A 148 7.53 -19.59 -9.31
CA GLN A 148 8.27 -20.81 -9.55
C GLN A 148 7.37 -22.04 -9.42
#